data_f06e50e4472910b403ac0af2f8575b35
#
_entry.id   f06e50e4472910b403ac0af2f8575b35
#
_cell.length_a   1.000
_cell.length_b   1.000
_cell.length_c   1.000
_cell.angle_alpha   90.00
_cell.angle_beta   90.00
_cell.angle_gamma   90.00
#
_symmetry.space_group_name_H-M   'P 1'
#
loop_
_entity.id
_entity.type
_entity.pdbx_description
1 polymer ?
#
loop_
_entity_poly.entity_id
_entity_poly.type
_entity_poly.pdbx_seq_one_letter_code
_entity_poly.pdbx_strand_id
1 'polypeptide(L)'
;MLTLAAFYFHPDLEVARAQWHVAEAGVKTAGGRPNPIVSAVPGYSLNPARGVSPWFPLVNVDIPIETAGKRGKRIAQAQQLSEAARLNIASAAWQARSKLHISLLDYAAAKQRSDLLQKQLQVQQQIITLLEQRLQAGAIARTELTLPRVTLAKAGVEFADAARLVADARVRIAEAVGLSAKAIEAVEFDFTLALDTDAGRELTSVEARQQALLGRADILAALAEYAASQSALELEIAKQYPDVHFSPGYQFDQGEHKWSLGLTAELPVLNQNQGPIAGATARREEAGARFIALQAKVIADIDRALAVRAAAMEQVTRQSRLTQLAREQSAAVEAMFKAGAADRVELAGAQLEATVNDLVFLDTQVKAQQAIAQLENAIQRPLEAWPALEQGRAAQAEGEAP
;
A
#
# COMPACT_ATOMS: atom_id res chain seq x y z
N MET A 1 -12.65 1.98 -13.67
CA MET A 1 -13.56 0.90 -13.23
C MET A 1 -12.83 -0.15 -12.37
N LEU A 2 -11.72 -0.78 -12.81
CA LEU A 2 -11.00 -1.81 -12.04
C LEU A 2 -10.46 -1.32 -10.69
N THR A 3 -9.98 -0.09 -10.59
CA THR A 3 -9.51 0.50 -9.33
C THR A 3 -10.64 0.60 -8.29
N LEU A 4 -11.85 0.98 -8.73
CA LEU A 4 -13.01 1.01 -7.82
C LEU A 4 -13.42 -0.40 -7.38
N ALA A 5 -13.33 -1.40 -8.29
CA ALA A 5 -13.56 -2.79 -7.94
C ALA A 5 -12.51 -3.28 -6.91
N ALA A 6 -11.23 -2.94 -7.10
CA ALA A 6 -10.19 -3.26 -6.13
C ALA A 6 -10.48 -2.61 -4.75
N PHE A 7 -10.91 -1.36 -4.69
CA PHE A 7 -11.28 -0.71 -3.43
C PHE A 7 -12.50 -1.33 -2.75
N TYR A 8 -13.36 -2.01 -3.51
CA TYR A 8 -14.53 -2.69 -2.96
C TYR A 8 -14.24 -4.13 -2.54
N PHE A 9 -13.47 -4.89 -3.32
CA PHE A 9 -13.29 -6.33 -3.11
C PHE A 9 -11.97 -6.72 -2.46
N HIS A 10 -10.94 -5.81 -2.41
CA HIS A 10 -9.63 -6.20 -1.91
C HIS A 10 -9.65 -6.50 -0.40
N PRO A 11 -9.27 -7.72 0.03
CA PRO A 11 -9.41 -8.15 1.42
C PRO A 11 -8.58 -7.32 2.41
N ASP A 12 -7.40 -6.81 2.01
CA ASP A 12 -6.56 -6.01 2.90
C ASP A 12 -7.22 -4.69 3.29
N LEU A 13 -8.11 -4.14 2.45
CA LEU A 13 -8.89 -2.96 2.78
C LEU A 13 -9.95 -3.25 3.85
N GLU A 14 -10.59 -4.41 3.78
CA GLU A 14 -11.53 -4.85 4.82
C GLU A 14 -10.79 -5.09 6.15
N VAL A 15 -9.61 -5.70 6.11
CA VAL A 15 -8.75 -5.85 7.30
C VAL A 15 -8.40 -4.49 7.89
N ALA A 16 -7.97 -3.52 7.08
CA ALA A 16 -7.62 -2.18 7.55
C ALA A 16 -8.83 -1.45 8.14
N ARG A 17 -10.02 -1.58 7.54
CA ARG A 17 -11.28 -1.01 8.08
C ARG A 17 -11.65 -1.66 9.42
N ALA A 18 -11.54 -2.99 9.52
CA ALA A 18 -11.80 -3.71 10.76
C ALA A 18 -10.83 -3.29 11.87
N GLN A 19 -9.55 -3.10 11.56
CA GLN A 19 -8.54 -2.59 12.49
C GLN A 19 -8.88 -1.17 12.98
N TRP A 20 -9.34 -0.30 12.10
CA TRP A 20 -9.81 1.02 12.49
C TRP A 20 -11.02 0.95 13.42
N HIS A 21 -12.02 0.08 13.14
CA HIS A 21 -13.16 -0.11 14.05
C HIS A 21 -12.74 -0.64 15.43
N VAL A 22 -11.74 -1.51 15.51
CA VAL A 22 -11.14 -1.95 16.77
C VAL A 22 -10.54 -0.76 17.53
N ALA A 23 -9.77 0.08 16.84
CA ALA A 23 -9.16 1.26 17.44
C ALA A 23 -10.23 2.30 17.88
N GLU A 24 -11.27 2.50 17.09
CA GLU A 24 -12.41 3.35 17.43
C GLU A 24 -13.16 2.84 18.68
N ALA A 25 -13.38 1.53 18.78
CA ALA A 25 -13.93 0.91 19.99
C ALA A 25 -13.01 1.11 21.21
N GLY A 26 -11.69 1.11 20.98
CA GLY A 26 -10.67 1.45 21.98
C GLY A 26 -10.87 2.86 22.58
N VAL A 27 -11.31 3.84 21.78
CA VAL A 27 -11.64 5.19 22.29
C VAL A 27 -12.81 5.14 23.27
N LYS A 28 -13.85 4.36 22.96
CA LYS A 28 -14.99 4.17 23.87
C LYS A 28 -14.54 3.53 25.17
N THR A 29 -13.70 2.49 25.09
CA THR A 29 -13.12 1.82 26.26
C THR A 29 -12.27 2.78 27.10
N ALA A 30 -11.41 3.58 26.45
CA ALA A 30 -10.59 4.58 27.14
C ALA A 30 -11.40 5.64 27.86
N GLY A 31 -12.60 5.96 27.33
CA GLY A 31 -13.58 6.89 27.92
C GLY A 31 -14.35 6.32 29.09
N GLY A 32 -14.30 5.02 29.36
CA GLY A 32 -14.99 4.38 30.45
C GLY A 32 -14.53 4.92 31.82
N ARG A 33 -15.48 5.14 32.72
CA ARG A 33 -15.20 5.42 34.13
C ARG A 33 -15.17 4.11 34.90
N PRO A 34 -14.35 3.97 35.95
CA PRO A 34 -14.41 2.80 36.80
C PRO A 34 -15.78 2.72 37.48
N ASN A 35 -16.30 1.50 37.61
CA ASN A 35 -17.61 1.28 38.25
C ASN A 35 -17.50 1.37 39.77
N PRO A 36 -18.54 1.87 40.45
CA PRO A 36 -18.66 1.74 41.90
C PRO A 36 -18.67 0.25 42.31
N ILE A 37 -18.07 -0.03 43.45
CA ILE A 37 -18.06 -1.36 44.07
C ILE A 37 -18.97 -1.32 45.29
N VAL A 38 -19.98 -2.19 45.34
CA VAL A 38 -20.83 -2.37 46.50
C VAL A 38 -20.37 -3.61 47.26
N SER A 39 -20.06 -3.44 48.54
CA SER A 39 -19.74 -4.54 49.46
C SER A 39 -20.78 -4.65 50.56
N ALA A 40 -21.26 -5.84 50.80
CA ALA A 40 -22.16 -6.15 51.91
C ALA A 40 -21.57 -7.27 52.74
N VAL A 41 -21.32 -6.97 54.00
CA VAL A 41 -20.72 -7.93 54.97
C VAL A 41 -21.75 -8.22 56.04
N PRO A 42 -22.40 -9.39 56.05
CA PRO A 42 -23.26 -9.79 57.14
C PRO A 42 -22.36 -10.20 58.33
N GLY A 43 -22.32 -9.35 59.36
CA GLY A 43 -21.59 -9.66 60.57
C GLY A 43 -22.52 -10.29 61.64
N TYR A 44 -22.03 -11.32 62.33
CA TYR A 44 -22.76 -11.97 63.41
C TYR A 44 -21.83 -12.20 64.60
N SER A 45 -22.23 -11.75 65.81
CA SER A 45 -21.51 -11.98 67.07
C SER A 45 -21.97 -13.27 67.71
N LEU A 46 -21.04 -14.18 68.04
CA LEU A 46 -21.32 -15.45 68.72
C LEU A 46 -21.66 -15.25 70.20
N ASN A 47 -21.16 -14.18 70.81
CA ASN A 47 -21.38 -13.86 72.24
C ASN A 47 -21.87 -12.44 72.46
N PRO A 48 -23.11 -12.10 72.02
CA PRO A 48 -23.62 -10.75 72.20
C PRO A 48 -23.92 -10.47 73.67
N ALA A 49 -23.82 -9.20 74.12
CA ALA A 49 -24.24 -8.78 75.40
C ALA A 49 -25.77 -8.99 75.58
N ARG A 50 -26.25 -9.18 76.82
CA ARG A 50 -27.69 -9.39 77.09
C ARG A 50 -28.52 -8.22 76.52
N GLY A 51 -29.50 -8.52 75.66
CA GLY A 51 -30.40 -7.53 75.07
C GLY A 51 -29.87 -6.81 73.87
N VAL A 52 -28.69 -7.21 73.35
CA VAL A 52 -28.09 -6.63 72.15
C VAL A 52 -28.25 -7.60 70.93
N SER A 53 -28.59 -7.06 69.79
CA SER A 53 -28.68 -7.85 68.53
C SER A 53 -27.32 -8.48 68.19
N PRO A 54 -27.25 -9.80 67.89
CA PRO A 54 -26.03 -10.43 67.45
C PRO A 54 -25.61 -10.04 66.03
N TRP A 55 -26.52 -9.41 65.26
CA TRP A 55 -26.28 -9.00 63.88
C TRP A 55 -25.65 -7.61 63.79
N PHE A 56 -24.58 -7.48 63.02
CA PHE A 56 -23.96 -6.18 62.69
C PHE A 56 -23.60 -6.10 61.21
N PRO A 57 -24.63 -6.09 60.33
CA PRO A 57 -24.42 -5.96 58.91
C PRO A 57 -23.77 -4.61 58.53
N LEU A 58 -22.82 -4.66 57.60
CA LEU A 58 -22.14 -3.50 57.02
C LEU A 58 -22.43 -3.49 55.52
N VAL A 59 -22.86 -2.35 55.00
CA VAL A 59 -22.93 -2.10 53.56
C VAL A 59 -22.06 -0.89 53.24
N ASN A 60 -21.18 -1.02 52.28
CA ASN A 60 -20.29 0.04 51.81
C ASN A 60 -20.36 0.18 50.29
N VAL A 61 -20.31 1.41 49.77
CA VAL A 61 -20.22 1.70 48.34
C VAL A 61 -18.92 2.43 48.11
N ASP A 62 -17.99 1.84 47.34
CA ASP A 62 -16.73 2.46 46.96
C ASP A 62 -16.86 3.08 45.57
N ILE A 63 -16.69 4.41 45.48
CA ILE A 63 -16.79 5.18 44.25
C ILE A 63 -15.41 5.73 43.90
N PRO A 64 -14.70 5.11 42.91
CA PRO A 64 -13.41 5.61 42.50
C PRO A 64 -13.54 6.87 41.65
N ILE A 65 -12.77 7.90 41.97
CA ILE A 65 -12.70 9.18 41.27
C ILE A 65 -11.29 9.32 40.70
N GLU A 66 -11.19 9.19 39.39
CA GLU A 66 -9.91 9.39 38.68
C GLU A 66 -9.48 10.86 38.76
N THR A 67 -8.25 11.10 39.17
CA THR A 67 -7.67 12.45 39.33
C THR A 67 -6.67 12.77 38.20
N ALA A 68 -6.07 13.97 38.25
CA ALA A 68 -5.00 14.42 37.35
C ALA A 68 -5.28 14.30 35.84
N GLY A 69 -6.55 14.22 35.46
CA GLY A 69 -6.94 14.12 34.05
C GLY A 69 -6.57 12.80 33.35
N LYS A 70 -6.27 11.72 34.11
CA LYS A 70 -5.88 10.39 33.60
C LYS A 70 -6.81 9.90 32.50
N ARG A 71 -8.13 10.01 32.72
CA ARG A 71 -9.14 9.64 31.73
C ARG A 71 -8.97 10.42 30.41
N GLY A 72 -8.74 11.73 30.50
CA GLY A 72 -8.52 12.59 29.33
C GLY A 72 -7.28 12.16 28.51
N LYS A 73 -6.17 11.85 29.21
CA LYS A 73 -4.93 11.38 28.60
C LYS A 73 -5.10 10.01 27.94
N ARG A 74 -5.84 9.10 28.57
CA ARG A 74 -6.19 7.78 28.03
C ARG A 74 -7.05 7.90 26.76
N ILE A 75 -8.04 8.81 26.75
CA ILE A 75 -8.85 9.10 25.57
C ILE A 75 -7.98 9.70 24.45
N ALA A 76 -7.13 10.68 24.75
CA ALA A 76 -6.24 11.30 23.78
C ALA A 76 -5.32 10.28 23.10
N GLN A 77 -4.71 9.39 23.90
CA GLN A 77 -3.89 8.28 23.36
C GLN A 77 -4.71 7.41 22.40
N ALA A 78 -5.90 6.97 22.82
CA ALA A 78 -6.75 6.11 22.00
C ALA A 78 -7.24 6.80 20.72
N GLN A 79 -7.51 8.09 20.76
CA GLN A 79 -7.89 8.90 19.58
C GLN A 79 -6.75 8.96 18.57
N GLN A 80 -5.51 9.18 19.01
CA GLN A 80 -4.35 9.20 18.11
C GLN A 80 -4.10 7.82 17.49
N LEU A 81 -4.28 6.73 18.24
CA LEU A 81 -4.19 5.37 17.69
C LEU A 81 -5.32 5.08 16.68
N SER A 82 -6.53 5.57 16.92
CA SER A 82 -7.64 5.47 15.97
C SER A 82 -7.37 6.27 14.70
N GLU A 83 -6.78 7.46 14.81
CA GLU A 83 -6.39 8.26 13.66
C GLU A 83 -5.28 7.57 12.84
N ALA A 84 -4.28 7.00 13.50
CA ALA A 84 -3.25 6.20 12.82
C ALA A 84 -3.87 5.02 12.04
N ALA A 85 -4.80 4.28 12.68
CA ALA A 85 -5.50 3.18 12.02
C ALA A 85 -6.37 3.65 10.84
N ARG A 86 -7.02 4.82 10.94
CA ARG A 86 -7.77 5.43 9.84
C ARG A 86 -6.88 5.78 8.65
N LEU A 87 -5.71 6.36 8.91
CA LEU A 87 -4.72 6.68 7.87
C LEU A 87 -4.13 5.43 7.22
N ASN A 88 -4.01 4.34 7.95
CA ASN A 88 -3.59 3.05 7.40
C ASN A 88 -4.57 2.49 6.36
N ILE A 89 -5.88 2.83 6.41
CA ILE A 89 -6.83 2.50 5.34
C ILE A 89 -6.41 3.17 4.01
N ALA A 90 -6.00 4.44 4.05
CA ALA A 90 -5.54 5.15 2.87
C ALA A 90 -4.23 4.56 2.31
N SER A 91 -3.32 4.13 3.20
CA SER A 91 -2.09 3.42 2.81
C SER A 91 -2.40 2.08 2.14
N ALA A 92 -3.32 1.28 2.70
CA ALA A 92 -3.77 0.01 2.11
C ALA A 92 -4.45 0.22 0.74
N ALA A 93 -5.28 1.26 0.61
CA ALA A 93 -5.92 1.62 -0.67
C ALA A 93 -4.88 1.99 -1.73
N TRP A 94 -3.85 2.75 -1.35
CA TRP A 94 -2.75 3.07 -2.25
C TRP A 94 -1.99 1.82 -2.70
N GLN A 95 -1.67 0.90 -1.78
CA GLN A 95 -0.99 -0.35 -2.10
C GLN A 95 -1.82 -1.23 -3.06
N ALA A 96 -3.13 -1.35 -2.82
CA ALA A 96 -4.02 -2.09 -3.70
C ALA A 96 -4.06 -1.47 -5.12
N ARG A 97 -4.15 -0.12 -5.22
CA ARG A 97 -4.06 0.59 -6.51
C ARG A 97 -2.73 0.34 -7.21
N SER A 98 -1.62 0.46 -6.49
CA SER A 98 -0.28 0.27 -7.05
C SER A 98 -0.08 -1.16 -7.55
N LYS A 99 -0.51 -2.16 -6.77
CA LYS A 99 -0.46 -3.58 -7.16
C LYS A 99 -1.28 -3.84 -8.43
N LEU A 100 -2.49 -3.29 -8.51
CA LEU A 100 -3.33 -3.40 -9.70
C LEU A 100 -2.68 -2.74 -10.92
N HIS A 101 -2.13 -1.53 -10.77
CA HIS A 101 -1.48 -0.80 -11.85
C HIS A 101 -0.30 -1.60 -12.42
N ILE A 102 0.58 -2.13 -11.57
CA ILE A 102 1.71 -2.97 -11.98
C ILE A 102 1.22 -4.25 -12.67
N SER A 103 0.18 -4.91 -12.16
CA SER A 103 -0.37 -6.11 -12.76
C SER A 103 -0.98 -5.86 -14.15
N LEU A 104 -1.61 -4.71 -14.37
CA LEU A 104 -2.12 -4.30 -15.68
C LEU A 104 -0.99 -3.98 -16.66
N LEU A 105 0.06 -3.31 -16.19
CA LEU A 105 1.27 -3.03 -16.96
C LEU A 105 1.94 -4.34 -17.42
N ASP A 106 2.13 -5.29 -16.50
CA ASP A 106 2.72 -6.60 -16.80
C ASP A 106 1.88 -7.39 -17.82
N TYR A 107 0.55 -7.33 -17.70
CA TYR A 107 -0.36 -7.96 -18.65
C TYR A 107 -0.24 -7.37 -20.06
N ALA A 108 -0.28 -6.04 -20.16
CA ALA A 108 -0.18 -5.36 -21.46
C ALA A 108 1.19 -5.62 -22.12
N ALA A 109 2.25 -5.60 -21.33
CA ALA A 109 3.61 -5.92 -21.76
C ALA A 109 3.72 -7.36 -22.28
N ALA A 110 3.21 -8.34 -21.51
CA ALA A 110 3.23 -9.74 -21.88
C ALA A 110 2.42 -10.01 -23.16
N LYS A 111 1.24 -9.40 -23.29
CA LYS A 111 0.39 -9.51 -24.47
C LYS A 111 1.10 -8.96 -25.71
N GLN A 112 1.59 -7.72 -25.64
CA GLN A 112 2.28 -7.10 -26.80
C GLN A 112 3.58 -7.84 -27.16
N ARG A 113 4.30 -8.37 -26.15
CA ARG A 113 5.49 -9.22 -26.38
C ARG A 113 5.11 -10.51 -27.10
N SER A 114 4.02 -11.17 -26.69
CA SER A 114 3.51 -12.37 -27.35
C SER A 114 3.17 -12.11 -28.83
N ASP A 115 2.48 -10.98 -29.11
CA ASP A 115 2.12 -10.60 -30.47
C ASP A 115 3.36 -10.33 -31.36
N LEU A 116 4.38 -9.69 -30.83
CA LEU A 116 5.65 -9.45 -31.54
C LEU A 116 6.43 -10.74 -31.76
N LEU A 117 6.51 -11.63 -30.78
CA LEU A 117 7.16 -12.94 -30.93
C LEU A 117 6.44 -13.83 -31.92
N GLN A 118 5.10 -13.77 -31.98
CA GLN A 118 4.35 -14.48 -33.02
C GLN A 118 4.71 -13.99 -34.43
N LYS A 119 4.82 -12.66 -34.62
CA LYS A 119 5.29 -12.08 -35.89
C LYS A 119 6.72 -12.53 -36.21
N GLN A 120 7.61 -12.51 -35.23
CA GLN A 120 9.00 -12.99 -35.41
C GLN A 120 9.06 -14.45 -35.84
N LEU A 121 8.27 -15.32 -35.22
CA LEU A 121 8.16 -16.74 -35.60
C LEU A 121 7.71 -16.91 -37.05
N GLN A 122 6.67 -16.14 -37.49
CA GLN A 122 6.19 -16.20 -38.86
C GLN A 122 7.28 -15.81 -39.88
N VAL A 123 8.02 -14.73 -39.62
CA VAL A 123 9.10 -14.27 -40.47
C VAL A 123 10.25 -15.29 -40.50
N GLN A 124 10.65 -15.85 -39.36
CA GLN A 124 11.70 -16.88 -39.31
C GLN A 124 11.31 -18.16 -40.02
N GLN A 125 10.04 -18.59 -39.90
CA GLN A 125 9.52 -19.74 -40.66
C GLN A 125 9.56 -19.49 -42.17
N GLN A 126 9.24 -18.27 -42.61
CA GLN A 126 9.38 -17.89 -44.03
C GLN A 126 10.86 -17.98 -44.51
N ILE A 127 11.79 -17.45 -43.72
CA ILE A 127 13.24 -17.55 -44.04
C ILE A 127 13.66 -19.00 -44.21
N ILE A 128 13.27 -19.91 -43.29
CA ILE A 128 13.62 -21.34 -43.42
C ILE A 128 13.04 -21.93 -44.68
N THR A 129 11.76 -21.67 -44.98
CA THR A 129 11.13 -22.18 -46.21
C THR A 129 11.86 -21.71 -47.47
N LEU A 130 12.28 -20.44 -47.52
CA LEU A 130 13.06 -19.90 -48.66
C LEU A 130 14.44 -20.51 -48.76
N LEU A 131 15.14 -20.74 -47.65
CA LEU A 131 16.44 -21.40 -47.62
C LEU A 131 16.35 -22.89 -48.00
N GLU A 132 15.30 -23.60 -47.62
CA GLU A 132 15.03 -24.98 -48.04
C GLU A 132 14.80 -25.07 -49.55
N GLN A 133 14.10 -24.12 -50.18
CA GLN A 133 13.97 -24.03 -51.62
C GLN A 133 15.34 -23.82 -52.30
N ARG A 134 16.19 -22.95 -51.75
CA ARG A 134 17.56 -22.75 -52.24
C ARG A 134 18.45 -24.00 -52.11
N LEU A 135 18.30 -24.74 -51.00
CA LEU A 135 19.01 -26.00 -50.81
C LEU A 135 18.57 -27.04 -51.83
N GLN A 136 17.27 -27.18 -52.11
CA GLN A 136 16.73 -28.09 -53.12
C GLN A 136 17.24 -27.74 -54.54
N ALA A 137 17.42 -26.45 -54.82
CA ALA A 137 18.01 -25.96 -56.07
C ALA A 137 19.55 -26.10 -56.13
N GLY A 138 20.18 -26.61 -55.05
CA GLY A 138 21.63 -26.75 -54.94
C GLY A 138 22.41 -25.43 -54.78
N ALA A 139 21.69 -24.32 -54.45
CA ALA A 139 22.27 -22.99 -54.34
C ALA A 139 22.95 -22.72 -52.98
N ILE A 140 22.68 -23.52 -51.95
CA ILE A 140 23.26 -23.40 -50.60
C ILE A 140 23.63 -24.78 -50.04
N ALA A 141 24.51 -24.82 -49.05
CA ALA A 141 24.87 -26.03 -48.33
C ALA A 141 23.88 -26.33 -47.19
N ARG A 142 23.73 -27.62 -46.83
CA ARG A 142 22.84 -28.07 -45.74
C ARG A 142 23.18 -27.43 -44.37
N THR A 143 24.45 -27.11 -44.18
CA THR A 143 24.98 -26.45 -42.98
C THR A 143 24.41 -25.04 -42.78
N GLU A 144 24.02 -24.35 -43.84
CA GLU A 144 23.46 -22.99 -43.78
C GLU A 144 22.02 -22.94 -43.18
N LEU A 145 21.30 -24.07 -43.17
CA LEU A 145 20.02 -24.21 -42.50
C LEU A 145 20.12 -24.43 -41.00
N THR A 146 21.26 -24.82 -40.49
CA THR A 146 21.36 -25.20 -39.06
C THR A 146 21.10 -24.04 -38.12
N LEU A 147 21.77 -22.90 -38.34
CA LEU A 147 21.61 -21.72 -37.51
C LEU A 147 20.19 -21.14 -37.57
N PRO A 148 19.57 -20.92 -38.74
CA PRO A 148 18.17 -20.47 -38.84
C PRO A 148 17.19 -21.38 -38.09
N ARG A 149 17.36 -22.71 -38.18
CA ARG A 149 16.50 -23.67 -37.46
C ARG A 149 16.65 -23.58 -35.94
N VAL A 150 17.88 -23.42 -35.44
CA VAL A 150 18.13 -23.17 -34.02
C VAL A 150 17.47 -21.86 -33.55
N THR A 151 17.58 -20.81 -34.36
CA THR A 151 16.97 -19.51 -34.04
C THR A 151 15.45 -19.59 -34.02
N LEU A 152 14.82 -20.31 -34.96
CA LEU A 152 13.37 -20.56 -34.93
C LEU A 152 12.94 -21.34 -33.68
N ALA A 153 13.66 -22.40 -33.33
CA ALA A 153 13.36 -23.20 -32.16
C ALA A 153 13.45 -22.35 -30.88
N LYS A 154 14.47 -21.49 -30.78
CA LYS A 154 14.64 -20.55 -29.66
C LYS A 154 13.47 -19.55 -29.58
N ALA A 155 13.08 -18.93 -30.69
CA ALA A 155 11.93 -18.03 -30.73
C ALA A 155 10.62 -18.73 -30.37
N GLY A 156 10.46 -20.03 -30.70
CA GLY A 156 9.32 -20.82 -30.25
C GLY A 156 9.24 -20.99 -28.75
N VAL A 157 10.38 -21.18 -28.08
CA VAL A 157 10.44 -21.23 -26.61
C VAL A 157 10.09 -19.87 -26.00
N GLU A 158 10.64 -18.78 -26.55
CA GLU A 158 10.33 -17.42 -26.08
C GLU A 158 8.84 -17.05 -26.24
N PHE A 159 8.21 -17.47 -27.34
CA PHE A 159 6.77 -17.29 -27.57
C PHE A 159 5.92 -18.07 -26.55
N ALA A 160 6.27 -19.33 -26.29
CA ALA A 160 5.56 -20.14 -25.30
C ALA A 160 5.69 -19.55 -23.88
N ASP A 161 6.85 -19.01 -23.54
CA ASP A 161 7.08 -18.33 -22.26
C ASP A 161 6.26 -17.01 -22.16
N ALA A 162 6.20 -16.22 -23.25
CA ALA A 162 5.36 -15.03 -23.30
C ALA A 162 3.87 -15.35 -23.12
N ALA A 163 3.37 -16.43 -23.74
CA ALA A 163 1.99 -16.88 -23.55
C ALA A 163 1.71 -17.29 -22.10
N ARG A 164 2.65 -17.96 -21.44
CA ARG A 164 2.57 -18.27 -20.01
C ARG A 164 2.51 -17.00 -19.15
N LEU A 165 3.34 -16.00 -19.45
CA LEU A 165 3.35 -14.72 -18.73
C LEU A 165 2.03 -13.96 -18.87
N VAL A 166 1.34 -14.02 -20.02
CA VAL A 166 0.00 -13.46 -20.19
C VAL A 166 -1.01 -14.10 -19.23
N ALA A 167 -0.97 -15.44 -19.14
CA ALA A 167 -1.87 -16.17 -18.24
C ALA A 167 -1.58 -15.83 -16.76
N ASP A 168 -0.32 -15.79 -16.36
CA ASP A 168 0.12 -15.42 -15.01
C ASP A 168 -0.30 -13.99 -14.65
N ALA A 169 -0.09 -13.03 -15.56
CA ALA A 169 -0.46 -11.63 -15.35
C ALA A 169 -1.99 -11.46 -15.15
N ARG A 170 -2.83 -12.26 -15.85
CA ARG A 170 -4.27 -12.27 -15.60
C ARG A 170 -4.61 -12.72 -14.18
N VAL A 171 -3.94 -13.76 -13.67
CA VAL A 171 -4.13 -14.22 -12.29
C VAL A 171 -3.74 -13.13 -11.29
N ARG A 172 -2.62 -12.42 -11.54
CA ARG A 172 -2.19 -11.30 -10.69
C ARG A 172 -3.17 -10.13 -10.69
N ILE A 173 -3.82 -9.84 -11.83
CA ILE A 173 -4.89 -8.82 -11.87
C ILE A 173 -6.07 -9.26 -10.99
N ALA A 174 -6.50 -10.55 -11.07
CA ALA A 174 -7.55 -11.06 -10.21
C ALA A 174 -7.21 -10.91 -8.72
N GLU A 175 -5.98 -11.29 -8.34
CA GLU A 175 -5.46 -11.13 -6.98
C GLU A 175 -5.43 -9.65 -6.55
N ALA A 176 -4.97 -8.75 -7.41
CA ALA A 176 -4.89 -7.32 -7.11
C ALA A 176 -6.27 -6.66 -6.98
N VAL A 177 -7.30 -7.22 -7.60
CA VAL A 177 -8.70 -6.78 -7.41
C VAL A 177 -9.34 -7.46 -6.19
N GLY A 178 -8.81 -8.61 -5.73
CA GLY A 178 -9.40 -9.41 -4.66
C GLY A 178 -10.47 -10.39 -5.15
N LEU A 179 -10.40 -10.80 -6.43
CA LEU A 179 -11.34 -11.73 -7.04
C LEU A 179 -10.66 -13.05 -7.44
N SER A 180 -11.46 -14.09 -7.69
CA SER A 180 -10.92 -15.33 -8.27
C SER A 180 -10.58 -15.13 -9.75
N ALA A 181 -9.56 -15.85 -10.26
CA ALA A 181 -9.18 -15.82 -11.67
C ALA A 181 -10.36 -16.11 -12.61
N LYS A 182 -11.29 -17.00 -12.20
CA LYS A 182 -12.51 -17.34 -12.95
C LYS A 182 -13.46 -16.16 -13.11
N ALA A 183 -13.54 -15.27 -12.12
CA ALA A 183 -14.44 -14.10 -12.15
C ALA A 183 -14.05 -13.07 -13.22
N ILE A 184 -12.77 -13.05 -13.62
CA ILE A 184 -12.25 -12.10 -14.63
C ILE A 184 -11.87 -12.79 -15.95
N GLU A 185 -12.19 -14.09 -16.12
CA GLU A 185 -11.81 -14.85 -17.31
C GLU A 185 -12.34 -14.23 -18.61
N ALA A 186 -13.58 -13.76 -18.60
CA ALA A 186 -14.24 -13.13 -19.74
C ALA A 186 -13.97 -11.63 -19.87
N VAL A 187 -13.20 -11.02 -18.92
CA VAL A 187 -12.95 -9.58 -18.96
C VAL A 187 -11.80 -9.29 -19.91
N GLU A 188 -12.02 -8.41 -20.87
CA GLU A 188 -10.97 -7.84 -21.68
C GLU A 188 -10.42 -6.60 -20.99
N PHE A 189 -9.08 -6.56 -20.87
CA PHE A 189 -8.38 -5.43 -20.27
C PHE A 189 -7.87 -4.52 -21.39
N ASP A 190 -8.37 -3.29 -21.40
CA ASP A 190 -7.85 -2.21 -22.23
C ASP A 190 -6.87 -1.39 -21.39
N PHE A 191 -5.58 -1.62 -21.62
CA PHE A 191 -4.49 -0.92 -20.96
C PHE A 191 -3.41 -0.59 -22.01
N THR A 192 -3.13 0.69 -22.16
CA THR A 192 -2.18 1.19 -23.15
C THR A 192 -0.80 1.39 -22.51
N LEU A 193 0.25 0.86 -23.18
CA LEU A 193 1.64 1.12 -22.81
C LEU A 193 2.16 2.47 -23.32
N ALA A 194 1.27 3.33 -23.85
CA ALA A 194 1.67 4.65 -24.27
C ALA A 194 2.29 5.43 -23.12
N LEU A 195 3.49 5.96 -23.35
CA LEU A 195 4.20 6.77 -22.40
C LEU A 195 3.71 8.21 -22.51
N ASP A 196 3.17 8.73 -21.44
CA ASP A 196 3.12 10.18 -21.27
C ASP A 196 4.52 10.67 -20.89
N THR A 197 5.25 11.20 -21.88
CA THR A 197 6.61 11.70 -21.69
C THR A 197 6.67 12.89 -20.75
N ASP A 198 5.56 13.59 -20.57
CA ASP A 198 5.44 14.78 -19.74
C ASP A 198 4.98 14.48 -18.31
N ALA A 199 4.42 13.28 -18.07
CA ALA A 199 4.01 12.87 -16.72
C ALA A 199 5.16 13.01 -15.70
N GLY A 200 5.01 13.94 -14.76
CA GLY A 200 6.00 14.25 -13.73
C GLY A 200 7.32 14.87 -14.24
N ARG A 201 7.38 15.40 -15.46
CA ARG A 201 8.58 16.05 -16.00
C ARG A 201 8.94 17.32 -15.24
N GLU A 202 7.94 18.09 -14.86
CA GLU A 202 8.10 19.36 -14.13
C GLU A 202 8.27 19.14 -12.62
N LEU A 203 8.07 17.92 -12.12
CA LEU A 203 8.17 17.64 -10.69
C LEU A 203 9.62 17.71 -10.23
N THR A 204 9.98 18.79 -9.52
CA THR A 204 11.31 18.90 -8.91
C THR A 204 11.45 17.96 -7.70
N SER A 205 12.70 17.62 -7.35
CA SER A 205 12.94 16.78 -6.15
C SER A 205 12.45 17.43 -4.86
N VAL A 206 12.47 18.78 -4.79
CA VAL A 206 11.98 19.53 -3.62
C VAL A 206 10.47 19.42 -3.51
N GLU A 207 9.73 19.63 -4.60
CA GLU A 207 8.27 19.52 -4.62
C GLU A 207 7.80 18.08 -4.34
N ALA A 208 8.46 17.07 -4.95
CA ALA A 208 8.16 15.67 -4.70
C ALA A 208 8.33 15.31 -3.23
N ARG A 209 9.42 15.72 -2.60
CA ARG A 209 9.67 15.50 -1.17
C ARG A 209 8.64 16.22 -0.30
N GLN A 210 8.33 17.48 -0.59
CA GLN A 210 7.34 18.26 0.15
C GLN A 210 5.95 17.61 0.05
N GLN A 211 5.51 17.25 -1.16
CA GLN A 211 4.22 16.57 -1.37
C GLN A 211 4.14 15.24 -0.62
N ALA A 212 5.21 14.44 -0.67
CA ALA A 212 5.25 13.16 0.02
C ALA A 212 5.22 13.31 1.55
N LEU A 213 6.05 14.19 2.11
CA LEU A 213 6.13 14.37 3.56
C LEU A 213 4.84 14.94 4.17
N LEU A 214 4.08 15.73 3.41
CA LEU A 214 2.82 16.32 3.86
C LEU A 214 1.58 15.50 3.51
N GLY A 215 1.66 14.64 2.49
CA GLY A 215 0.48 13.95 1.94
C GLY A 215 0.46 12.43 2.09
N ARG A 216 1.58 11.77 2.34
CA ARG A 216 1.63 10.32 2.46
C ARG A 216 0.92 9.83 3.72
N ALA A 217 0.02 8.87 3.54
CA ALA A 217 -0.78 8.33 4.62
C ALA A 217 0.08 7.60 5.68
N ASP A 218 1.14 6.90 5.28
CA ASP A 218 2.05 6.21 6.20
C ASP A 218 2.88 7.18 7.06
N ILE A 219 3.31 8.33 6.51
CA ILE A 219 3.98 9.40 7.25
C ILE A 219 3.03 10.00 8.30
N LEU A 220 1.80 10.31 7.90
CA LEU A 220 0.78 10.87 8.79
C LEU A 220 0.37 9.87 9.88
N ALA A 221 0.27 8.57 9.54
CA ALA A 221 0.00 7.52 10.51
C ALA A 221 1.12 7.40 11.56
N ALA A 222 2.38 7.42 11.14
CA ALA A 222 3.53 7.38 12.05
C ALA A 222 3.59 8.63 12.96
N LEU A 223 3.17 9.80 12.47
CA LEU A 223 3.03 11.01 13.28
C LEU A 223 1.94 10.87 14.33
N ALA A 224 0.79 10.27 13.98
CA ALA A 224 -0.28 9.99 14.92
C ALA A 224 0.16 8.94 15.98
N GLU A 225 0.93 7.92 15.62
CA GLU A 225 1.52 6.96 16.55
C GLU A 225 2.50 7.65 17.52
N TYR A 226 3.30 8.59 17.04
CA TYR A 226 4.16 9.40 17.91
C TYR A 226 3.33 10.23 18.89
N ALA A 227 2.26 10.89 18.43
CA ALA A 227 1.35 11.65 19.28
C ALA A 227 0.64 10.76 20.32
N ALA A 228 0.30 9.52 19.95
CA ALA A 228 -0.23 8.53 20.87
C ALA A 228 0.78 8.16 21.96
N SER A 229 2.06 7.97 21.61
CA SER A 229 3.13 7.68 22.56
C SER A 229 3.39 8.85 23.52
N GLN A 230 3.26 10.09 23.05
CA GLN A 230 3.32 11.29 23.88
C GLN A 230 2.17 11.31 24.90
N SER A 231 0.93 11.03 24.47
CA SER A 231 -0.22 10.95 25.35
C SER A 231 -0.10 9.81 26.36
N ALA A 232 0.53 8.69 25.97
CA ALA A 232 0.83 7.58 26.87
C ALA A 232 1.83 8.00 27.98
N LEU A 233 2.89 8.73 27.62
CA LEU A 233 3.83 9.28 28.59
C LEU A 233 3.14 10.23 29.58
N GLU A 234 2.29 11.12 29.06
CA GLU A 234 1.52 12.05 29.89
C GLU A 234 0.56 11.31 30.83
N LEU A 235 0.01 10.17 30.40
CA LEU A 235 -0.82 9.31 31.26
C LEU A 235 0.02 8.70 32.39
N GLU A 236 1.21 8.18 32.10
CA GLU A 236 2.10 7.61 33.12
C GLU A 236 2.58 8.69 34.13
N ILE A 237 2.81 9.92 33.70
CA ILE A 237 3.10 11.06 34.57
C ILE A 237 1.88 11.37 35.45
N ALA A 238 0.66 11.38 34.87
CA ALA A 238 -0.57 11.64 35.62
C ALA A 238 -0.83 10.57 36.70
N LYS A 239 -0.37 9.34 36.52
CA LYS A 239 -0.47 8.25 37.50
C LYS A 239 0.38 8.48 38.77
N GLN A 240 1.27 9.47 38.79
CA GLN A 240 1.94 9.90 40.03
C GLN A 240 0.97 10.55 41.03
N TYR A 241 -0.18 10.99 40.58
CA TYR A 241 -1.20 11.57 41.43
C TYR A 241 -2.21 10.49 41.86
N PRO A 242 -2.57 10.39 43.16
CA PRO A 242 -3.49 9.37 43.65
C PRO A 242 -4.91 9.57 43.11
N ASP A 243 -5.59 8.46 42.86
CA ASP A 243 -7.06 8.49 42.71
C ASP A 243 -7.70 8.54 44.08
N VAL A 244 -8.87 9.13 44.17
CA VAL A 244 -9.58 9.27 45.41
C VAL A 244 -10.80 8.35 45.39
N HIS A 245 -10.94 7.55 46.43
CA HIS A 245 -12.10 6.69 46.62
C HIS A 245 -13.03 7.33 47.65
N PHE A 246 -14.28 7.53 47.24
CA PHE A 246 -15.37 8.04 48.10
C PHE A 246 -16.22 6.85 48.52
N SER A 247 -16.25 6.59 49.85
CA SER A 247 -16.81 5.35 50.38
C SER A 247 -17.90 5.64 51.46
N PRO A 248 -19.14 5.98 51.07
CA PRO A 248 -20.26 6.02 51.99
C PRO A 248 -20.59 4.60 52.51
N GLY A 249 -20.77 4.48 53.80
CA GLY A 249 -21.08 3.20 54.46
C GLY A 249 -22.23 3.30 55.43
N TYR A 250 -22.94 2.21 55.59
CA TYR A 250 -23.96 2.03 56.57
C TYR A 250 -23.69 0.76 57.39
N GLN A 251 -23.73 0.85 58.70
CA GLN A 251 -23.60 -0.25 59.61
C GLN A 251 -24.71 -0.23 60.64
N PHE A 252 -25.36 -1.37 60.84
CA PHE A 252 -26.18 -1.59 62.03
C PHE A 252 -25.35 -2.32 63.08
N ASP A 253 -25.21 -1.80 64.25
CA ASP A 253 -24.42 -2.37 65.30
C ASP A 253 -25.03 -2.08 66.68
N GLN A 254 -25.24 -3.13 67.47
CA GLN A 254 -25.78 -3.06 68.83
C GLN A 254 -27.12 -2.30 68.99
N GLY A 255 -27.96 -2.36 67.94
CA GLY A 255 -29.23 -1.64 67.91
C GLY A 255 -29.18 -0.23 67.40
N GLU A 256 -28.02 0.27 67.02
CA GLU A 256 -27.79 1.61 66.47
C GLU A 256 -27.56 1.58 64.97
N HIS A 257 -28.05 2.60 64.28
CA HIS A 257 -27.83 2.86 62.84
C HIS A 257 -26.65 3.82 62.73
N LYS A 258 -25.51 3.34 62.14
CA LYS A 258 -24.30 4.13 61.98
C LYS A 258 -24.05 4.42 60.53
N TRP A 259 -23.86 5.68 60.18
CA TRP A 259 -23.48 6.13 58.86
C TRP A 259 -22.01 6.56 58.91
N SER A 260 -21.24 6.16 57.89
CA SER A 260 -19.85 6.56 57.73
C SER A 260 -19.60 7.15 56.38
N LEU A 261 -18.68 8.07 56.27
CA LEU A 261 -18.20 8.64 55.04
C LEU A 261 -16.69 8.50 55.00
N GLY A 262 -16.21 7.57 54.18
CA GLY A 262 -14.78 7.30 54.00
C GLY A 262 -14.22 8.02 52.78
N LEU A 263 -13.02 8.54 52.90
CA LEU A 263 -12.17 8.98 51.82
C LEU A 263 -10.88 8.20 51.91
N THR A 264 -10.52 7.51 50.79
CA THR A 264 -9.26 6.72 50.71
C THR A 264 -8.50 7.18 49.49
N ALA A 265 -7.18 7.35 49.67
CA ALA A 265 -6.26 7.65 48.59
C ALA A 265 -4.96 6.87 48.78
N GLU A 266 -4.46 6.25 47.75
CA GLU A 266 -3.14 5.63 47.76
C GLU A 266 -2.08 6.73 47.60
N LEU A 267 -1.21 6.90 48.66
CA LEU A 267 -0.15 7.91 48.59
C LEU A 267 1.12 7.33 47.95
N PRO A 268 1.57 7.84 46.79
CA PRO A 268 2.73 7.34 46.07
C PRO A 268 4.06 7.83 46.68
N VAL A 269 4.29 7.54 47.97
CA VAL A 269 5.53 7.98 48.70
C VAL A 269 6.72 7.10 48.42
N LEU A 270 6.53 5.79 48.21
CA LEU A 270 7.57 4.83 47.92
C LEU A 270 7.80 4.56 46.45
N ASN A 271 6.73 4.58 45.67
CA ASN A 271 6.77 4.39 44.23
C ASN A 271 5.97 5.52 43.53
N GLN A 272 6.68 6.39 42.84
CA GLN A 272 6.11 7.53 42.10
C GLN A 272 5.97 7.21 40.60
N ASN A 273 5.72 5.97 40.25
CA ASN A 273 5.57 5.50 38.88
C ASN A 273 6.80 5.72 37.95
N GLN A 274 8.01 5.82 38.56
CA GLN A 274 9.26 6.16 37.84
C GLN A 274 9.59 5.15 36.75
N GLY A 275 9.42 3.84 37.03
CA GLY A 275 9.65 2.76 36.02
C GLY A 275 8.77 2.85 34.80
N PRO A 276 7.43 2.89 34.95
CA PRO A 276 6.51 3.09 33.83
C PRO A 276 6.73 4.41 33.05
N ILE A 277 7.10 5.51 33.76
CA ILE A 277 7.45 6.80 33.12
C ILE A 277 8.70 6.63 32.26
N ALA A 278 9.77 6.02 32.78
CA ALA A 278 10.98 5.74 32.02
C ALA A 278 10.69 4.86 30.80
N GLY A 279 9.86 3.81 30.97
CA GLY A 279 9.43 2.96 29.88
C GLY A 279 8.60 3.70 28.81
N ALA A 280 7.69 4.60 29.23
CA ALA A 280 6.91 5.43 28.30
C ALA A 280 7.77 6.46 27.57
N THR A 281 8.77 7.04 28.25
CA THR A 281 9.78 7.94 27.64
C THR A 281 10.56 7.21 26.55
N ALA A 282 11.06 6.02 26.82
CA ALA A 282 11.80 5.21 25.85
C ALA A 282 10.91 4.83 24.63
N ARG A 283 9.63 4.47 24.84
CA ARG A 283 8.69 4.19 23.73
C ARG A 283 8.42 5.42 22.87
N ARG A 284 8.33 6.60 23.47
CA ARG A 284 8.17 7.84 22.71
C ARG A 284 9.42 8.15 21.88
N GLU A 285 10.61 7.94 22.44
CA GLU A 285 11.88 8.10 21.70
C GLU A 285 11.97 7.09 20.55
N GLU A 286 11.56 5.84 20.78
CA GLU A 286 11.48 4.82 19.74
C GLU A 286 10.50 5.23 18.62
N ALA A 287 9.31 5.71 18.96
CA ALA A 287 8.33 6.19 17.96
C ALA A 287 8.87 7.38 17.16
N GLY A 288 9.57 8.31 17.81
CA GLY A 288 10.27 9.42 17.15
C GLY A 288 11.37 8.96 16.19
N ALA A 289 12.19 8.01 16.62
CA ALA A 289 13.24 7.42 15.78
C ALA A 289 12.66 6.69 14.56
N ARG A 290 11.57 5.94 14.73
CA ARG A 290 10.84 5.27 13.62
C ARG A 290 10.29 6.29 12.62
N PHE A 291 9.71 7.37 13.10
CA PHE A 291 9.20 8.45 12.25
C PHE A 291 10.31 9.08 11.42
N ILE A 292 11.47 9.42 12.04
CA ILE A 292 12.63 9.99 11.33
C ILE A 292 13.19 8.99 10.31
N ALA A 293 13.28 7.71 10.67
CA ALA A 293 13.75 6.67 9.76
C ALA A 293 12.81 6.50 8.54
N LEU A 294 11.49 6.57 8.76
CA LEU A 294 10.50 6.52 7.67
C LEU A 294 10.65 7.73 6.75
N GLN A 295 10.80 8.95 7.29
CA GLN A 295 11.03 10.15 6.49
C GLN A 295 12.30 10.03 5.64
N ALA A 296 13.41 9.60 6.23
CA ALA A 296 14.67 9.41 5.52
C ALA A 296 14.53 8.39 4.39
N LYS A 297 13.83 7.27 4.64
CA LYS A 297 13.53 6.26 3.63
C LYS A 297 12.71 6.85 2.48
N VAL A 298 11.64 7.57 2.77
CA VAL A 298 10.77 8.18 1.75
C VAL A 298 11.55 9.16 0.89
N ILE A 299 12.39 10.00 1.48
CA ILE A 299 13.25 10.93 0.74
C ILE A 299 14.19 10.17 -0.20
N ALA A 300 14.87 9.13 0.30
CA ALA A 300 15.78 8.31 -0.52
C ALA A 300 15.04 7.55 -1.65
N ASP A 301 13.83 7.06 -1.39
CA ASP A 301 13.01 6.37 -2.39
C ASP A 301 12.56 7.33 -3.50
N ILE A 302 12.22 8.59 -3.17
CA ILE A 302 11.89 9.66 -4.14
C ILE A 302 13.10 9.99 -5.00
N ASP A 303 14.27 10.24 -4.41
CA ASP A 303 15.48 10.57 -5.14
C ASP A 303 15.88 9.46 -6.11
N ARG A 304 15.80 8.21 -5.65
CA ARG A 304 16.03 7.04 -6.50
C ARG A 304 15.01 6.96 -7.63
N ALA A 305 13.73 7.12 -7.35
CA ALA A 305 12.67 7.03 -8.36
C ALA A 305 12.80 8.12 -9.44
N LEU A 306 13.15 9.34 -9.06
CA LEU A 306 13.42 10.43 -10.00
C LEU A 306 14.62 10.13 -10.91
N ALA A 307 15.72 9.61 -10.33
CA ALA A 307 16.91 9.23 -11.11
C ALA A 307 16.63 8.08 -12.07
N VAL A 308 15.93 7.04 -11.61
CA VAL A 308 15.55 5.88 -12.43
C VAL A 308 14.63 6.30 -13.58
N ARG A 309 13.63 7.16 -13.28
CA ARG A 309 12.73 7.70 -14.32
C ARG A 309 13.51 8.49 -15.37
N ALA A 310 14.38 9.41 -14.96
CA ALA A 310 15.16 10.22 -15.90
C ALA A 310 16.00 9.34 -16.84
N ALA A 311 16.71 8.33 -16.30
CA ALA A 311 17.51 7.40 -17.08
C ALA A 311 16.63 6.55 -18.03
N ALA A 312 15.47 6.07 -17.56
CA ALA A 312 14.56 5.28 -18.38
C ALA A 312 13.98 6.09 -19.54
N MET A 313 13.61 7.35 -19.34
CA MET A 313 13.08 8.25 -20.39
C MET A 313 14.15 8.58 -21.44
N GLU A 314 15.40 8.77 -21.03
CA GLU A 314 16.51 8.94 -21.96
C GLU A 314 16.72 7.66 -22.81
N GLN A 315 16.63 6.48 -22.19
CA GLN A 315 16.75 5.21 -22.90
C GLN A 315 15.60 5.03 -23.91
N VAL A 316 14.36 5.39 -23.56
CA VAL A 316 13.21 5.38 -24.50
C VAL A 316 13.51 6.26 -25.72
N THR A 317 13.99 7.47 -25.49
CA THR A 317 14.32 8.40 -26.61
C THR A 317 15.38 7.82 -27.56
N ARG A 318 16.43 7.21 -27.00
CA ARG A 318 17.49 6.58 -27.81
C ARG A 318 16.97 5.37 -28.58
N GLN A 319 16.21 4.48 -27.89
CA GLN A 319 15.72 3.24 -28.50
C GLN A 319 14.63 3.54 -29.54
N SER A 320 13.77 4.53 -29.34
CA SER A 320 12.76 4.91 -30.33
C SER A 320 13.38 5.32 -31.67
N ARG A 321 14.52 6.06 -31.62
CA ARG A 321 15.27 6.44 -32.81
C ARG A 321 15.87 5.22 -33.53
N LEU A 322 16.44 4.27 -32.80
CA LEU A 322 16.95 3.02 -33.39
C LEU A 322 15.85 2.21 -34.05
N THR A 323 14.72 2.07 -33.37
CA THR A 323 13.56 1.34 -33.89
C THR A 323 13.00 2.01 -35.16
N GLN A 324 12.97 3.34 -35.20
CA GLN A 324 12.57 4.08 -36.37
C GLN A 324 13.50 3.83 -37.55
N LEU A 325 14.82 3.89 -37.34
CA LEU A 325 15.82 3.59 -38.40
C LEU A 325 15.69 2.15 -38.92
N ALA A 326 15.49 1.16 -38.05
CA ALA A 326 15.27 -0.21 -38.43
C ALA A 326 13.99 -0.41 -39.29
N ARG A 327 12.91 0.30 -38.94
CA ARG A 327 11.67 0.30 -39.74
C ARG A 327 11.84 1.00 -41.09
N GLU A 328 12.55 2.11 -41.15
CA GLU A 328 12.90 2.81 -42.38
C GLU A 328 13.76 1.91 -43.31
N GLN A 329 14.75 1.20 -42.76
CA GLN A 329 15.55 0.23 -43.48
C GLN A 329 14.68 -0.91 -44.04
N SER A 330 13.77 -1.48 -43.20
CA SER A 330 12.85 -2.54 -43.64
C SER A 330 11.96 -2.08 -44.79
N ALA A 331 11.44 -0.86 -44.71
CA ALA A 331 10.60 -0.25 -45.76
C ALA A 331 11.42 0.00 -47.04
N ALA A 332 12.70 0.41 -46.95
CA ALA A 332 13.57 0.59 -48.11
C ALA A 332 13.84 -0.74 -48.80
N VAL A 333 14.18 -1.81 -48.05
CA VAL A 333 14.37 -3.16 -48.61
C VAL A 333 13.09 -3.69 -49.26
N GLU A 334 11.89 -3.41 -48.68
CA GLU A 334 10.61 -3.76 -49.28
C GLU A 334 10.40 -3.04 -50.63
N ALA A 335 10.77 -1.78 -50.73
CA ALA A 335 10.72 -1.03 -52.01
C ALA A 335 11.71 -1.61 -53.05
N MET A 336 12.92 -1.96 -52.64
CA MET A 336 13.93 -2.64 -53.48
C MET A 336 13.40 -3.99 -53.98
N PHE A 337 12.79 -4.78 -53.10
CA PHE A 337 12.18 -6.06 -53.48
C PHE A 337 11.06 -5.87 -54.50
N LYS A 338 10.16 -4.88 -54.34
CA LYS A 338 9.14 -4.56 -55.33
C LYS A 338 9.69 -4.11 -56.66
N ALA A 339 10.89 -3.48 -56.66
CA ALA A 339 11.60 -3.08 -57.90
C ALA A 339 12.47 -4.20 -58.48
N GLY A 340 12.51 -5.39 -57.87
CA GLY A 340 13.33 -6.53 -58.31
C GLY A 340 14.85 -6.41 -57.97
N ALA A 341 15.21 -5.44 -57.12
CA ALA A 341 16.61 -5.17 -56.70
C ALA A 341 17.01 -5.84 -55.41
N ALA A 342 16.10 -6.50 -54.70
CA ALA A 342 16.35 -7.32 -53.52
C ALA A 342 15.62 -8.65 -53.61
N ASP A 343 16.11 -9.68 -52.92
CA ASP A 343 15.46 -10.98 -52.87
C ASP A 343 14.57 -11.16 -51.64
N ARG A 344 13.78 -12.27 -51.62
CA ARG A 344 12.83 -12.56 -50.51
C ARG A 344 13.50 -12.83 -49.16
N VAL A 345 14.72 -13.37 -49.18
CA VAL A 345 15.47 -13.66 -47.95
C VAL A 345 15.97 -12.35 -47.34
N GLU A 346 16.43 -11.44 -48.21
CA GLU A 346 16.85 -10.08 -47.79
C GLU A 346 15.71 -9.28 -47.18
N LEU A 347 14.54 -9.31 -47.81
CA LEU A 347 13.34 -8.69 -47.27
C LEU A 347 12.93 -9.28 -45.92
N ALA A 348 12.87 -10.61 -45.80
CA ALA A 348 12.52 -11.28 -44.57
C ALA A 348 13.57 -11.02 -43.46
N GLY A 349 14.86 -10.91 -43.82
CA GLY A 349 15.91 -10.51 -42.87
C GLY A 349 15.73 -9.12 -42.33
N ALA A 350 15.41 -8.12 -43.17
CA ALA A 350 15.13 -6.74 -42.75
C ALA A 350 13.84 -6.63 -41.86
N GLN A 351 12.82 -7.41 -42.19
CA GLN A 351 11.60 -7.50 -41.36
C GLN A 351 11.87 -8.14 -39.99
N LEU A 352 12.73 -9.17 -39.95
CA LEU A 352 13.13 -9.79 -38.69
C LEU A 352 13.88 -8.78 -37.81
N GLU A 353 14.85 -8.04 -38.39
CA GLU A 353 15.61 -7.02 -37.68
C GLU A 353 14.69 -5.93 -37.09
N ALA A 354 13.72 -5.43 -37.86
CA ALA A 354 12.75 -4.48 -37.42
C ALA A 354 11.92 -5.03 -36.22
N THR A 355 11.47 -6.29 -36.31
CA THR A 355 10.70 -6.94 -35.22
C THR A 355 11.53 -7.13 -33.94
N VAL A 356 12.80 -7.47 -34.07
CA VAL A 356 13.73 -7.57 -32.91
C VAL A 356 13.90 -6.20 -32.25
N ASN A 357 14.05 -5.12 -33.04
CA ASN A 357 14.11 -3.77 -32.48
C ASN A 357 12.79 -3.34 -31.83
N ASP A 358 11.64 -3.75 -32.35
CA ASP A 358 10.33 -3.52 -31.73
C ASP A 358 10.23 -4.21 -30.35
N LEU A 359 10.75 -5.44 -30.19
CA LEU A 359 10.81 -6.14 -28.90
C LEU A 359 11.69 -5.40 -27.89
N VAL A 360 12.86 -4.92 -28.30
CA VAL A 360 13.75 -4.14 -27.43
C VAL A 360 13.11 -2.81 -27.04
N PHE A 361 12.39 -2.18 -27.96
CA PHE A 361 11.67 -0.95 -27.68
C PHE A 361 10.54 -1.17 -26.68
N LEU A 362 9.76 -2.25 -26.82
CA LEU A 362 8.74 -2.65 -25.86
C LEU A 362 9.33 -2.82 -24.45
N ASP A 363 10.43 -3.55 -24.32
CA ASP A 363 11.10 -3.75 -23.01
C ASP A 363 11.54 -2.40 -22.40
N THR A 364 11.97 -1.46 -23.25
CA THR A 364 12.38 -0.13 -22.82
C THR A 364 11.19 0.71 -22.35
N GLN A 365 10.05 0.63 -23.08
CA GLN A 365 8.81 1.30 -22.68
C GLN A 365 8.26 0.74 -21.35
N VAL A 366 8.28 -0.57 -21.17
CA VAL A 366 7.83 -1.21 -19.93
C VAL A 366 8.68 -0.74 -18.74
N LYS A 367 10.01 -0.68 -18.89
CA LYS A 367 10.90 -0.15 -17.85
C LYS A 367 10.60 1.31 -17.51
N ALA A 368 10.29 2.12 -18.50
CA ALA A 368 9.92 3.53 -18.27
C ALA A 368 8.59 3.66 -17.53
N GLN A 369 7.58 2.87 -17.89
CA GLN A 369 6.31 2.80 -17.18
C GLN A 369 6.47 2.31 -15.74
N GLN A 370 7.31 1.29 -15.52
CA GLN A 370 7.64 0.84 -14.16
C GLN A 370 8.35 1.92 -13.35
N ALA A 371 9.23 2.72 -13.95
CA ALA A 371 9.90 3.84 -13.29
C ALA A 371 8.91 4.95 -12.91
N ILE A 372 7.92 5.25 -13.76
CA ILE A 372 6.82 6.18 -13.45
C ILE A 372 5.99 5.65 -12.28
N ALA A 373 5.58 4.37 -12.33
CA ALA A 373 4.84 3.74 -11.25
C ALA A 373 5.60 3.73 -9.91
N GLN A 374 6.93 3.54 -9.95
CA GLN A 374 7.78 3.65 -8.76
C GLN A 374 7.80 5.07 -8.19
N LEU A 375 7.84 6.10 -9.03
CA LEU A 375 7.76 7.49 -8.58
C LEU A 375 6.40 7.80 -7.97
N GLU A 376 5.29 7.42 -8.62
CA GLU A 376 3.95 7.53 -8.05
C GLU A 376 3.85 6.86 -6.67
N ASN A 377 4.45 5.66 -6.55
CA ASN A 377 4.45 4.94 -5.28
C ASN A 377 5.30 5.64 -4.21
N ALA A 378 6.43 6.25 -4.61
CA ALA A 378 7.28 7.00 -3.70
C ALA A 378 6.63 8.27 -3.16
N ILE A 379 5.78 8.94 -3.95
CA ILE A 379 5.04 10.15 -3.52
C ILE A 379 3.61 9.84 -3.02
N GLN A 380 3.13 8.60 -3.21
CA GLN A 380 1.75 8.15 -2.99
C GLN A 380 0.71 9.06 -3.66
N ARG A 381 1.02 9.49 -4.89
CA ARG A 381 0.14 10.34 -5.70
C ARG A 381 0.23 9.93 -7.17
N PRO A 382 -0.90 9.90 -7.94
CA PRO A 382 -0.85 9.76 -9.39
C PRO A 382 -0.13 10.96 -10.00
N LEU A 383 0.76 10.71 -10.98
CA LEU A 383 1.43 11.78 -11.75
C LEU A 383 0.53 12.31 -12.85
N GLU A 384 -0.34 11.47 -13.41
CA GLU A 384 -1.37 11.88 -14.35
C GLU A 384 -2.59 12.43 -13.60
N ALA A 385 -3.06 13.61 -13.97
CA ALA A 385 -4.31 14.15 -13.47
C ALA A 385 -5.47 13.21 -13.86
N TRP A 386 -6.22 12.72 -12.89
CA TRP A 386 -7.40 11.91 -13.16
C TRP A 386 -8.53 12.83 -13.63
N PRO A 387 -8.94 12.81 -14.91
CA PRO A 387 -9.90 13.78 -15.45
C PRO A 387 -11.27 13.78 -14.75
N ALA A 388 -11.61 12.69 -14.05
CA ALA A 388 -12.90 12.54 -13.37
C ALA A 388 -13.00 13.20 -11.98
N LEU A 389 -11.88 13.49 -11.30
CA LEU A 389 -11.90 14.09 -9.96
C LEU A 389 -11.86 15.63 -10.00
N GLU A 390 -11.33 16.21 -11.08
CA GLU A 390 -11.36 17.67 -11.26
C GLU A 390 -12.76 18.16 -11.63
N GLN A 391 -13.53 17.40 -12.42
CA GLN A 391 -14.91 17.73 -12.73
C GLN A 391 -15.83 17.71 -11.52
N GLY A 392 -15.59 16.80 -10.55
CA GLY A 392 -16.32 16.75 -9.27
C GLY A 392 -16.00 17.92 -8.34
N ARG A 393 -14.76 18.40 -8.32
CA ARG A 393 -14.36 19.58 -7.52
C ARG A 393 -14.82 20.90 -8.14
N ALA A 394 -14.80 21.03 -9.46
CA ALA A 394 -15.33 22.19 -10.14
C ALA A 394 -16.87 22.31 -9.96
N ALA A 395 -17.59 21.19 -10.03
CA ALA A 395 -19.03 21.16 -9.80
C ALA A 395 -19.44 21.43 -8.35
N GLN A 396 -18.62 21.09 -7.37
CA GLN A 396 -18.84 21.44 -5.96
C GLN A 396 -18.48 22.90 -5.65
N ALA A 397 -17.47 23.46 -6.31
CA ALA A 397 -17.09 24.87 -6.14
C ALA A 397 -18.09 25.84 -6.80
N GLU A 398 -18.80 25.42 -7.86
CA GLU A 398 -19.86 26.20 -8.50
C GLU A 398 -21.22 26.08 -7.78
N GLY A 399 -21.41 25.08 -6.91
CA GLY A 399 -22.63 24.90 -6.12
C GLY A 399 -22.64 25.61 -4.77
N GLU A 400 -21.52 26.19 -4.33
CA GLU A 400 -21.38 26.91 -3.04
C GLU A 400 -21.22 28.44 -3.21
N ALA A 401 -21.55 29.01 -4.34
CA ALA A 401 -21.65 30.47 -4.46
C ALA A 401 -23.06 30.94 -4.01
N PRO A 402 -23.15 31.92 -3.07
CA PRO A 402 -24.39 32.34 -2.40
C PRO A 402 -25.37 33.06 -3.30
#